data_f8190df1075db11e3376556f7cdb6ad1
#
_entry.id   f8190df1075db11e3376556f7cdb6ad1
#
_cell.length_a   1.000
_cell.length_b   1.000
_cell.length_c   1.000
_cell.angle_alpha   90.00
_cell.angle_beta   90.00
_cell.angle_gamma   90.00
#
_symmetry.space_group_name_H-M   'P 1'
#
loop_
_entity.id
_entity.type
_entity.pdbx_description
1 polymer ?
#
loop_
_entity_poly.entity_id
_entity_poly.type
_entity_poly.pdbx_seq_one_letter_code
_entity_poly.pdbx_strand_id
1 'polypeptide(L)'
;MPKYRKKIWSGDVYEVEEFYCPRTIGKKYERGRSENLTSEEQAKRNLQIARKKITRSINTNFNGDDYFVLLTYAAEVTVEQAKKEFGNFRDRLNRYRNKNGFSKLKYIAVVETQR
;
A
#
# COMPACT_ATOMS: atom_id res chain seq x y z
N MET A 1 3.19 9.10 -31.34
CA MET A 1 2.54 9.28 -30.03
C MET A 1 3.44 10.10 -29.12
N PRO A 2 2.90 11.07 -28.39
CA PRO A 2 3.71 11.81 -27.44
C PRO A 2 4.19 10.90 -26.30
N LYS A 3 5.44 11.10 -25.91
CA LYS A 3 6.08 10.42 -24.78
C LYS A 3 5.97 11.32 -23.55
N TYR A 4 5.50 10.75 -22.46
CA TYR A 4 5.38 11.44 -21.18
C TYR A 4 6.32 10.84 -20.16
N ARG A 5 6.75 11.67 -19.23
CA ARG A 5 7.59 11.28 -18.12
C ARG A 5 6.92 11.72 -16.81
N LYS A 6 6.65 10.78 -15.95
CA LYS A 6 6.11 11.01 -14.62
C LYS A 6 7.22 10.81 -13.58
N LYS A 7 7.41 11.80 -12.73
CA LYS A 7 8.40 11.77 -11.65
C LYS A 7 7.69 11.62 -10.32
N ILE A 8 8.14 10.69 -9.48
CA ILE A 8 7.50 10.35 -8.21
C ILE A 8 8.57 10.29 -7.14
N TRP A 9 8.37 11.05 -6.06
CA TRP A 9 9.18 10.99 -4.85
C TRP A 9 8.40 10.30 -3.75
N SER A 10 9.02 9.31 -3.12
CA SER A 10 8.47 8.57 -1.97
C SER A 10 9.56 8.49 -0.91
N GLY A 11 9.60 9.45 0.01
CA GLY A 11 10.71 9.60 0.94
C GLY A 11 12.02 9.81 0.20
N ASP A 12 13.00 8.94 0.42
CA ASP A 12 14.32 8.98 -0.23
C ASP A 12 14.35 8.26 -1.60
N VAL A 13 13.23 7.68 -2.01
CA VAL A 13 13.11 6.95 -3.28
C VAL A 13 12.54 7.85 -4.36
N TYR A 14 13.25 7.92 -5.48
CA TYR A 14 12.86 8.66 -6.67
C TYR A 14 12.59 7.70 -7.81
N GLU A 15 11.38 7.77 -8.37
CA GLU A 15 10.94 6.94 -9.47
C GLU A 15 10.67 7.80 -10.71
N VAL A 16 11.05 7.28 -11.87
CA VAL A 16 10.70 7.88 -13.16
C VAL A 16 9.95 6.83 -13.98
N GLU A 17 8.72 7.16 -14.36
CA GLU A 17 7.93 6.34 -15.27
C GLU A 17 7.83 7.05 -16.62
N GLU A 18 8.21 6.38 -17.69
CA GLU A 18 8.06 6.86 -19.05
C GLU A 18 6.98 6.06 -19.77
N PHE A 19 6.09 6.74 -20.43
CA PHE A 19 5.00 6.08 -21.15
C PHE A 19 4.56 6.89 -22.37
N TYR A 20 3.98 6.19 -23.32
CA TYR A 20 3.37 6.80 -24.49
C TYR A 20 1.86 6.93 -24.25
N CYS A 21 1.32 8.10 -24.55
CA CYS A 21 -0.10 8.36 -24.43
C CYS A 21 -0.63 8.92 -25.76
N PRO A 22 -1.65 8.31 -26.33
CA PRO A 22 -2.22 8.80 -27.60
C PRO A 22 -2.97 10.11 -27.45
N ARG A 23 -3.24 10.55 -26.21
CA ARG A 23 -3.96 11.77 -25.90
C ARG A 23 -3.03 12.80 -25.29
N THR A 24 -3.20 14.04 -25.67
CA THR A 24 -2.46 15.15 -25.04
C THR A 24 -3.04 15.43 -23.66
N ILE A 25 -2.19 15.42 -22.64
CA ILE A 25 -2.59 15.73 -21.26
C ILE A 25 -3.14 17.16 -21.20
N GLY A 26 -4.29 17.32 -20.55
CA GLY A 26 -4.96 18.61 -20.37
C GLY A 26 -6.00 18.97 -21.44
N LYS A 27 -6.10 18.23 -22.54
CA LYS A 27 -7.20 18.40 -23.50
C LYS A 27 -8.41 17.57 -23.09
N LYS A 28 -9.59 18.17 -23.14
CA LYS A 28 -10.85 17.44 -22.95
C LYS A 28 -11.18 16.70 -24.24
N TYR A 29 -11.37 15.41 -24.15
CA TYR A 29 -11.88 14.56 -25.22
C TYR A 29 -13.23 14.00 -24.82
N GLU A 30 -14.09 13.77 -25.80
CA GLU A 30 -15.31 13.00 -25.56
C GLU A 30 -14.92 11.61 -25.07
N ARG A 31 -15.59 11.15 -24.02
CA ARG A 31 -15.42 9.80 -23.51
C ARG A 31 -16.00 8.83 -24.52
N GLY A 32 -15.15 8.12 -25.24
CA GLY A 32 -15.56 6.96 -26.02
C GLY A 32 -16.14 5.86 -25.11
N ARG A 33 -16.84 4.90 -25.68
CA ARG A 33 -17.26 3.70 -24.94
C ARG A 33 -16.03 3.03 -24.36
N SER A 34 -16.05 2.81 -23.06
CA SER A 34 -15.04 2.02 -22.38
C SER A 34 -15.17 0.58 -22.87
N GLU A 35 -14.10 0.05 -23.49
CA GLU A 35 -14.02 -1.39 -23.69
C GLU A 35 -13.94 -2.04 -22.31
N ASN A 36 -14.89 -2.90 -22.01
CA ASN A 36 -14.89 -3.64 -20.76
C ASN A 36 -13.70 -4.60 -20.77
N LEU A 37 -12.77 -4.36 -19.86
CA LEU A 37 -11.67 -5.29 -19.59
C LEU A 37 -12.24 -6.61 -19.08
N THR A 38 -11.57 -7.72 -19.39
CA THR A 38 -11.89 -9.00 -18.77
C THR A 38 -11.70 -8.90 -17.26
N SER A 39 -12.41 -9.73 -16.51
CA SER A 39 -12.30 -9.79 -15.05
C SER A 39 -10.84 -10.06 -14.59
N GLU A 40 -10.12 -10.91 -15.32
CA GLU A 40 -8.71 -11.22 -15.03
C GLU A 40 -7.79 -10.03 -15.29
N GLU A 41 -7.98 -9.31 -16.40
CA GLU A 41 -7.20 -8.12 -16.73
C GLU A 41 -7.42 -7.00 -15.71
N GLN A 42 -8.67 -6.82 -15.29
CA GLN A 42 -9.00 -5.86 -14.25
C GLN A 42 -8.35 -6.23 -12.90
N ALA A 43 -8.36 -7.50 -12.53
CA ALA A 43 -7.71 -8.00 -11.32
C ALA A 43 -6.19 -7.75 -11.36
N LYS A 44 -5.52 -8.02 -12.48
CA LYS A 44 -4.08 -7.72 -12.66
C LYS A 44 -3.78 -6.24 -12.53
N ARG A 45 -4.57 -5.38 -13.14
CA ARG A 45 -4.42 -3.91 -13.00
C ARG A 45 -4.57 -3.46 -11.56
N ASN A 46 -5.61 -3.92 -10.88
CA ASN A 46 -5.87 -3.58 -9.50
C ASN A 46 -4.71 -4.01 -8.59
N LEU A 47 -4.15 -5.20 -8.83
CA LEU A 47 -3.00 -5.71 -8.08
C LEU A 47 -1.74 -4.85 -8.30
N GLN A 48 -1.46 -4.44 -9.53
CA GLN A 48 -0.33 -3.56 -9.84
C GLN A 48 -0.46 -2.20 -9.17
N ILE A 49 -1.66 -1.61 -9.22
CA ILE A 49 -1.96 -0.33 -8.56
C ILE A 49 -1.79 -0.44 -7.05
N ALA A 50 -2.32 -1.52 -6.46
CA ALA A 50 -2.20 -1.77 -5.03
C ALA A 50 -0.74 -1.93 -4.59
N ARG A 51 0.05 -2.70 -5.33
CA ARG A 51 1.49 -2.88 -5.07
C ARG A 51 2.26 -1.57 -5.13
N LYS A 52 2.05 -0.76 -6.16
CA LYS A 52 2.69 0.56 -6.28
C LYS A 52 2.32 1.48 -5.12
N LYS A 53 1.05 1.50 -4.76
CA LYS A 53 0.54 2.32 -3.66
C LYS A 53 1.17 1.94 -2.32
N ILE A 54 1.23 0.64 -2.01
CA ILE A 54 1.85 0.14 -0.77
C ILE A 54 3.34 0.44 -0.76
N THR A 55 4.07 0.16 -1.84
CA THR A 55 5.51 0.41 -1.95
C THR A 55 5.83 1.89 -1.73
N ARG A 56 5.12 2.79 -2.37
CA ARG A 56 5.30 4.23 -2.21
C ARG A 56 4.96 4.71 -0.81
N SER A 57 3.91 4.17 -0.21
CA SER A 57 3.53 4.47 1.17
C SER A 57 4.59 4.02 2.17
N ILE A 58 5.15 2.83 2.00
CA ILE A 58 6.26 2.33 2.83
C ILE A 58 7.50 3.22 2.68
N ASN A 59 7.90 3.53 1.46
CA ASN A 59 9.07 4.37 1.19
C ASN A 59 8.91 5.80 1.75
N THR A 60 7.71 6.33 1.77
CA THR A 60 7.42 7.67 2.30
C THR A 60 7.42 7.70 3.83
N ASN A 61 6.91 6.67 4.48
CA ASN A 61 6.63 6.66 5.91
C ASN A 61 7.65 5.90 6.77
N PHE A 62 8.44 5.03 6.16
CA PHE A 62 9.42 4.19 6.86
C PHE A 62 10.80 4.33 6.25
N ASN A 63 11.82 4.09 7.06
CA ASN A 63 13.22 4.10 6.67
C ASN A 63 13.95 2.86 7.17
N GLY A 64 15.27 2.78 6.97
CA GLY A 64 16.07 1.64 7.38
C GLY A 64 16.19 1.44 8.89
N ASP A 65 15.82 2.44 9.70
CA ASP A 65 15.84 2.37 11.17
C ASP A 65 14.52 1.86 11.75
N ASP A 66 13.51 1.65 10.93
CA ASP A 66 12.22 1.11 11.34
C ASP A 66 12.27 -0.42 11.46
N TYR A 67 11.38 -0.98 12.26
CA TYR A 67 11.37 -2.40 12.56
C TYR A 67 10.45 -3.19 11.63
N PHE A 68 10.94 -4.34 11.20
CA PHE A 68 10.13 -5.41 10.65
C PHE A 68 9.88 -6.45 11.75
N VAL A 69 8.62 -6.65 12.11
CA VAL A 69 8.24 -7.54 13.21
C VAL A 69 7.38 -8.68 12.68
N LEU A 70 7.74 -9.91 13.01
CA LEU A 70 6.96 -11.09 12.72
C LEU A 70 6.34 -11.63 14.02
N LEU A 71 5.01 -11.70 14.06
CA LEU A 71 4.25 -12.25 15.18
C LEU A 71 3.64 -13.59 14.75
N THR A 72 3.87 -14.62 15.54
CA THR A 72 3.39 -15.97 15.26
C THR A 72 2.51 -16.50 16.40
N TYR A 73 1.63 -17.43 16.07
CA TYR A 73 0.83 -18.16 17.05
C TYR A 73 1.36 -19.57 17.24
N ALA A 74 1.30 -20.06 18.47
CA ALA A 74 1.67 -21.45 18.80
C ALA A 74 0.62 -22.47 18.32
N ALA A 75 -0.62 -22.05 18.16
CA ALA A 75 -1.73 -22.87 17.69
C ALA A 75 -2.43 -22.17 16.51
N GLU A 76 -3.19 -22.93 15.73
CA GLU A 76 -3.97 -22.36 14.64
C GLU A 76 -5.05 -21.40 15.15
N VAL A 77 -5.12 -20.24 14.55
CA VAL A 77 -6.15 -19.23 14.81
C VAL A 77 -6.76 -18.78 13.48
N THR A 78 -8.00 -18.34 13.51
CA THR A 78 -8.66 -17.78 12.34
C THR A 78 -8.08 -16.40 12.01
N VAL A 79 -8.17 -15.98 10.74
CA VAL A 79 -7.75 -14.64 10.31
C VAL A 79 -8.51 -13.56 11.07
N GLU A 80 -9.79 -13.74 11.30
CA GLU A 80 -10.64 -12.81 12.05
C GLU A 80 -10.20 -12.66 13.50
N GLN A 81 -9.87 -13.76 14.15
CA GLN A 81 -9.34 -13.77 15.51
C GLN A 81 -7.97 -13.07 15.58
N ALA A 82 -7.08 -13.36 14.63
CA ALA A 82 -5.78 -12.71 14.54
C ALA A 82 -5.91 -11.19 14.37
N LYS A 83 -6.81 -10.73 13.51
CA LYS A 83 -7.08 -9.30 13.32
C LYS A 83 -7.62 -8.63 14.59
N LYS A 84 -8.54 -9.30 15.29
CA LYS A 84 -9.10 -8.80 16.54
C LYS A 84 -8.04 -8.68 17.63
N GLU A 85 -7.24 -9.70 17.81
CA GLU A 85 -6.17 -9.71 18.81
C GLU A 85 -5.08 -8.69 18.51
N PHE A 86 -4.71 -8.55 17.23
CA PHE A 86 -3.81 -7.51 16.81
C PHE A 86 -4.35 -6.11 17.10
N GLY A 87 -5.64 -5.87 16.83
CA GLY A 87 -6.30 -4.60 17.16
C GLY A 87 -6.24 -4.29 18.65
N ASN A 88 -6.49 -5.27 19.50
CA ASN A 88 -6.39 -5.12 20.95
C ASN A 88 -4.94 -4.82 21.41
N PHE A 89 -3.96 -5.51 20.85
CA PHE A 89 -2.54 -5.24 21.10
C PHE A 89 -2.14 -3.83 20.67
N ARG A 90 -2.51 -3.44 19.47
CA ARG A 90 -2.26 -2.07 18.95
C ARG A 90 -2.85 -1.00 19.88
N ASP A 91 -4.07 -1.18 20.33
CA ASP A 91 -4.75 -0.21 21.20
C ASP A 91 -4.07 -0.10 22.56
N ARG A 92 -3.63 -1.23 23.12
CA ARG A 92 -2.84 -1.25 24.37
C ARG A 92 -1.48 -0.56 24.18
N LEU A 93 -0.81 -0.82 23.08
CA LEU A 93 0.48 -0.21 22.77
C LEU A 93 0.35 1.31 22.57
N ASN A 94 -0.70 1.76 21.88
CA ASN A 94 -0.97 3.19 21.70
C ASN A 94 -1.28 3.89 23.02
N ARG A 95 -2.01 3.25 23.92
CA ARG A 95 -2.26 3.78 25.28
C ARG A 95 -0.96 3.92 26.06
N TYR A 96 -0.10 2.91 26.02
CA TYR A 96 1.22 2.96 26.64
C TYR A 96 2.08 4.09 26.07
N ARG A 97 2.13 4.22 24.76
CA ARG A 97 2.88 5.28 24.08
C ARG A 97 2.37 6.67 24.45
N ASN A 98 1.07 6.85 24.44
CA ASN A 98 0.44 8.14 24.82
C ASN A 98 0.77 8.51 26.27
N LYS A 99 0.71 7.56 27.19
CA LYS A 99 1.04 7.75 28.60
C LYS A 99 2.50 8.14 28.83
N ASN A 100 3.42 7.71 27.96
CA ASN A 100 4.84 8.01 28.03
C ASN A 100 5.27 9.19 27.12
N GLY A 101 4.34 9.93 26.55
CA GLY A 101 4.62 11.10 25.72
C GLY A 101 5.02 10.81 24.29
N PHE A 102 4.88 9.58 23.82
CA PHE A 102 5.15 9.19 22.44
C PHE A 102 3.94 9.44 21.54
N SER A 103 4.20 9.71 20.26
CA SER A 103 3.16 9.82 19.25
C SER A 103 2.49 8.47 18.99
N LYS A 104 1.34 8.50 18.31
CA LYS A 104 0.60 7.30 17.88
C LYS A 104 1.49 6.41 17.01
N LEU A 105 1.36 5.08 17.16
CA LEU A 105 2.11 4.11 16.39
C LEU A 105 1.82 4.23 14.89
N LYS A 106 2.87 4.33 14.10
CA LYS A 106 2.81 4.24 12.64
C LYS A 106 3.19 2.81 12.23
N TYR A 107 2.31 2.11 11.52
CA TYR A 107 2.52 0.71 11.17
C TYR A 107 1.81 0.32 9.88
N ILE A 108 2.28 -0.76 9.29
CA ILE A 108 1.58 -1.53 8.27
C ILE A 108 1.59 -2.99 8.74
N ALA A 109 0.43 -3.61 8.79
CA ALA A 109 0.27 -4.99 9.24
C ALA A 109 -0.41 -5.84 8.17
N VAL A 110 0.09 -7.05 7.99
CA VAL A 110 -0.46 -8.04 7.06
C VAL A 110 -0.61 -9.36 7.79
N VAL A 111 -1.74 -10.03 7.60
CA VAL A 111 -1.99 -11.37 8.12
C VAL A 111 -1.63 -12.38 7.03
N GLU A 112 -0.68 -13.27 7.32
CA GLU A 112 -0.32 -14.38 6.47
C GLU A 112 -0.95 -15.66 7.00
N THR A 113 -1.53 -16.43 6.09
CA THR A 113 -2.07 -17.75 6.39
C THR A 113 -1.22 -18.82 5.72
N GLN A 114 -0.90 -19.90 6.45
CA GLN A 114 -0.32 -21.08 5.85
C GLN A 114 -1.39 -21.84 5.06
N ARG A 115 -1.05 -22.22 3.87
CA ARG A 115 -1.89 -23.08 3.04
C ARG A 115 -1.55 -24.55 3.27
#